data_bcf3ad9f158018ec8d5b686501c771fe
#
_entry.id   bcf3ad9f158018ec8d5b686501c771fe
#
_cell.length_a   1.000
_cell.length_b   1.000
_cell.length_c   1.000
_cell.angle_alpha   90.00
_cell.angle_beta   90.00
_cell.angle_gamma   90.00
#
_symmetry.space_group_name_H-M   'P 1'
#
loop_
_entity.id
_entity.type
_entity.pdbx_description
1 polymer ?
#
loop_
_entity_poly.entity_id
_entity_poly.type
_entity_poly.pdbx_seq_one_letter_code
_entity_poly.pdbx_strand_id
1 'polypeptide(L)'
;MFGYVRPCRPEMKCREFDLYRATYCGLCRCLRRRYGLLAPMFLNFDFTFLALLLWEPEERFTPCQGRCHANPLVKKPMCPDSEALELAADESVILAWWKLRDSIKDEGFWKAMPARGLSLLLRPSYRKAAVRCPAFDQQVQDSLVELEQLERASCPSMDQSADTFARLLQGAASKEGKQDRVLSQLLYQLGRWIYLVDARDDMEEDRAAGRYNPVIARFGPQGDDENLR
;
A
#
# COMPACT_ATOMS: atom_id res chain seq x y z
N MET A 1 8.41 1.85 0.54
CA MET A 1 7.15 2.35 -0.07
C MET A 1 5.86 2.02 0.71
N PHE A 2 5.76 1.01 1.58
CA PHE A 2 4.61 0.72 2.44
C PHE A 2 5.00 0.76 3.92
N GLY A 3 4.03 1.12 4.80
CA GLY A 3 4.20 1.12 6.24
C GLY A 3 4.52 2.49 6.85
N TYR A 4 4.34 3.56 6.07
CA TYR A 4 4.50 4.92 6.57
C TYR A 4 3.31 5.41 7.39
N VAL A 5 2.10 4.97 7.06
CA VAL A 5 0.88 5.37 7.77
C VAL A 5 0.65 4.46 8.97
N ARG A 6 1.30 4.75 10.09
CA ARG A 6 1.21 3.94 11.32
C ARG A 6 0.45 4.66 12.42
N PRO A 7 -0.34 3.94 13.24
CA PRO A 7 -1.01 4.55 14.38
C PRO A 7 0.03 4.95 15.44
N CYS A 8 0.03 6.23 15.82
CA CYS A 8 0.84 6.72 16.93
C CYS A 8 0.11 6.46 18.26
N ARG A 9 0.30 5.28 18.83
CA ARG A 9 -0.42 4.83 20.02
C ARG A 9 -0.38 5.81 21.21
N PRO A 10 0.75 6.48 21.53
CA PRO A 10 0.78 7.45 22.63
C PRO A 10 -0.15 8.65 22.43
N GLU A 11 -0.45 9.01 21.17
CA GLU A 11 -1.29 10.14 20.81
C GLU A 11 -2.77 9.79 20.60
N MET A 12 -3.09 8.49 20.56
CA MET A 12 -4.46 8.02 20.31
C MET A 12 -5.22 7.77 21.62
N LYS A 13 -6.50 8.10 21.62
CA LYS A 13 -7.40 7.64 22.68
C LYS A 13 -7.57 6.13 22.62
N CYS A 14 -7.79 5.48 23.77
CA CYS A 14 -7.96 4.02 23.82
C CYS A 14 -8.99 3.51 22.82
N ARG A 15 -10.16 4.18 22.72
CA ARG A 15 -11.22 3.80 21.78
C ARG A 15 -10.80 3.87 20.30
N GLU A 16 -9.96 4.86 19.95
CA GLU A 16 -9.47 5.05 18.59
C GLU A 16 -8.46 3.95 18.21
N PHE A 17 -7.58 3.64 19.14
CA PHE A 17 -6.63 2.53 18.98
C PHE A 17 -7.34 1.17 18.93
N ASP A 18 -8.40 0.95 19.74
CA ASP A 18 -9.18 -0.28 19.70
C ASP A 18 -9.95 -0.42 18.38
N LEU A 19 -10.50 0.69 17.86
CA LEU A 19 -11.10 0.73 16.53
C LEU A 19 -10.07 0.35 15.44
N TYR A 20 -8.91 0.99 15.46
CA TYR A 20 -7.83 0.68 14.52
C TYR A 20 -7.45 -0.80 14.57
N ARG A 21 -7.25 -1.36 15.77
CA ARG A 21 -6.91 -2.79 15.97
C ARG A 21 -8.01 -3.72 15.46
N ALA A 22 -9.26 -3.36 15.70
CA ALA A 22 -10.38 -4.16 15.23
C ALA A 22 -10.50 -4.13 13.69
N THR A 23 -10.22 -2.99 13.06
CA THR A 23 -10.15 -2.87 11.59
C THR A 23 -8.98 -3.70 11.03
N TYR A 24 -7.81 -3.62 11.62
CA TYR A 24 -6.64 -4.44 11.24
C TYR A 24 -6.96 -5.95 11.32
N CYS A 25 -7.62 -6.39 12.39
CA CYS A 25 -8.02 -7.80 12.54
C CYS A 25 -9.15 -8.18 11.57
N GLY A 26 -10.07 -7.24 11.28
CA GLY A 26 -11.13 -7.41 10.27
C GLY A 26 -10.55 -7.57 8.87
N LEU A 27 -9.59 -6.72 8.48
CA LEU A 27 -8.89 -6.80 7.19
C LEU A 27 -8.12 -8.12 7.07
N CYS A 28 -7.42 -8.55 8.14
CA CYS A 28 -6.75 -9.85 8.18
C CYS A 28 -7.70 -11.02 7.91
N ARG A 29 -8.88 -11.00 8.53
CA ARG A 29 -9.93 -12.01 8.33
C ARG A 29 -10.48 -11.94 6.90
N CYS A 30 -10.72 -10.75 6.39
CA CYS A 30 -11.22 -10.52 5.03
C CYS A 30 -10.24 -11.08 3.99
N LEU A 31 -8.96 -10.74 4.08
CA LEU A 31 -7.89 -11.26 3.23
C LEU A 31 -7.87 -12.79 3.22
N ARG A 32 -7.88 -13.40 4.41
CA ARG A 32 -7.89 -14.87 4.52
C ARG A 32 -9.11 -15.52 3.89
N ARG A 33 -10.29 -14.96 4.12
CA ARG A 33 -11.55 -15.49 3.58
C ARG A 33 -11.60 -15.40 2.07
N ARG A 34 -11.15 -14.29 1.49
CA ARG A 34 -11.22 -14.02 0.05
C ARG A 34 -10.11 -14.68 -0.75
N TYR A 35 -8.90 -14.71 -0.18
CA TYR A 35 -7.67 -15.07 -0.90
C TYR A 35 -6.89 -16.23 -0.30
N GLY A 36 -7.35 -16.81 0.81
CA GLY A 36 -6.77 -18.00 1.42
C GLY A 36 -5.70 -17.71 2.48
N LEU A 37 -4.98 -18.77 2.88
CA LEU A 37 -4.14 -18.77 4.07
C LEU A 37 -2.92 -17.85 3.98
N LEU A 38 -2.40 -17.59 2.79
CA LEU A 38 -1.20 -16.77 2.57
C LEU A 38 -1.53 -15.27 2.45
N ALA A 39 -2.77 -14.91 2.13
CA ALA A 39 -3.15 -13.53 1.91
C ALA A 39 -2.96 -12.59 3.13
N PRO A 40 -3.10 -13.04 4.39
CA PRO A 40 -2.74 -12.22 5.55
C PRO A 40 -1.28 -11.73 5.58
N MET A 41 -0.38 -12.29 4.77
CA MET A 41 0.99 -11.77 4.63
C MET A 41 1.03 -10.37 3.99
N PHE A 42 -0.01 -9.99 3.23
CA PHE A 42 -0.16 -8.66 2.63
C PHE A 42 -0.78 -7.63 3.56
N LEU A 43 -1.20 -8.06 4.75
CA LEU A 43 -1.76 -7.17 5.75
C LEU A 43 -0.71 -6.13 6.17
N ASN A 44 -1.05 -4.86 6.01
CA ASN A 44 -0.21 -3.75 6.42
C ASN A 44 -1.03 -2.62 7.05
N PHE A 45 -0.34 -1.62 7.56
CA PHE A 45 -0.97 -0.49 8.23
C PHE A 45 -1.65 0.47 7.26
N ASP A 46 -1.09 0.65 6.06
CA ASP A 46 -1.59 1.59 5.06
C ASP A 46 -2.99 1.19 4.56
N PHE A 47 -3.20 -0.11 4.25
CA PHE A 47 -4.52 -0.60 3.86
C PHE A 47 -5.52 -0.68 5.01
N THR A 48 -5.04 -0.80 6.25
CA THR A 48 -5.91 -0.65 7.42
C THR A 48 -6.40 0.79 7.54
N PHE A 49 -5.51 1.75 7.29
CA PHE A 49 -5.87 3.17 7.24
C PHE A 49 -6.83 3.46 6.08
N LEU A 50 -6.57 2.93 4.88
CA LEU A 50 -7.47 3.05 3.74
C LEU A 50 -8.87 2.50 4.08
N ALA A 51 -8.96 1.32 4.69
CA ALA A 51 -10.23 0.73 5.10
C ALA A 51 -11.00 1.64 6.07
N LEU A 52 -10.30 2.33 6.98
CA LEU A 52 -10.91 3.31 7.88
C LEU A 52 -11.40 4.56 7.14
N LEU A 53 -10.66 5.04 6.13
CA LEU A 53 -11.06 6.19 5.32
C LEU A 53 -12.27 5.88 4.43
N LEU A 54 -12.37 4.66 3.95
CA LEU A 54 -13.48 4.19 3.10
C LEU A 54 -14.72 3.81 3.90
N TRP A 55 -14.64 3.79 5.23
CA TRP A 55 -15.75 3.44 6.10
C TRP A 55 -16.84 4.50 6.04
N GLU A 56 -18.08 4.07 5.81
CA GLU A 56 -19.21 5.00 5.80
C GLU A 56 -19.61 5.38 7.23
N PRO A 57 -19.80 6.69 7.53
CA PRO A 57 -20.11 7.16 8.88
C PRO A 57 -21.43 6.61 9.44
N GLU A 58 -22.30 6.16 8.55
CA GLU A 58 -23.63 5.60 8.90
C GLU A 58 -23.54 4.15 9.38
N GLU A 59 -22.48 3.44 9.02
CA GLU A 59 -22.22 2.09 9.51
C GLU A 59 -21.76 2.14 10.97
N ARG A 60 -22.67 1.83 11.89
CA ARG A 60 -22.33 1.71 13.31
C ARG A 60 -21.31 0.59 13.51
N PHE A 61 -20.13 0.97 13.95
CA PHE A 61 -19.08 0.03 14.27
C PHE A 61 -19.43 -0.74 15.56
N THR A 62 -19.87 -1.99 15.41
CA THR A 62 -19.99 -2.92 16.53
C THR A 62 -18.96 -4.04 16.33
N PRO A 63 -17.86 -4.05 17.12
CA PRO A 63 -16.85 -5.08 17.00
C PRO A 63 -17.45 -6.46 17.27
N CYS A 64 -17.19 -7.41 16.39
CA CYS A 64 -17.48 -8.82 16.64
C CYS A 64 -16.24 -9.52 17.22
N GLN A 65 -16.45 -10.55 18.04
CA GLN A 65 -15.35 -11.38 18.53
C GLN A 65 -14.99 -12.47 17.52
N GLY A 66 -13.75 -12.49 17.07
CA GLY A 66 -13.25 -13.47 16.13
C GLY A 66 -11.93 -14.11 16.57
N ARG A 67 -11.63 -15.30 16.05
CA ARG A 67 -10.36 -15.97 16.32
C ARG A 67 -9.22 -15.29 15.55
N CYS A 68 -8.13 -14.99 16.25
CA CYS A 68 -6.94 -14.44 15.61
C CYS A 68 -6.34 -15.49 14.64
N HIS A 69 -5.96 -15.03 13.44
CA HIS A 69 -5.35 -15.93 12.45
C HIS A 69 -3.96 -16.42 12.89
N ALA A 70 -3.15 -15.53 13.46
CA ALA A 70 -1.81 -15.88 13.94
C ALA A 70 -1.82 -16.73 15.21
N ASN A 71 -2.90 -16.62 16.03
CA ASN A 71 -3.08 -17.44 17.23
C ASN A 71 -4.56 -17.80 17.40
N PRO A 72 -5.01 -18.95 16.88
CA PRO A 72 -6.43 -19.35 16.89
C PRO A 72 -7.02 -19.55 18.29
N LEU A 73 -6.19 -19.67 19.31
CA LEU A 73 -6.63 -19.80 20.72
C LEU A 73 -7.08 -18.44 21.30
N VAL A 74 -6.68 -17.32 20.69
CA VAL A 74 -7.01 -15.98 21.14
C VAL A 74 -8.18 -15.42 20.37
N LYS A 75 -9.22 -14.97 21.07
CA LYS A 75 -10.29 -14.15 20.50
C LYS A 75 -9.88 -12.69 20.54
N LYS A 76 -10.14 -11.96 19.47
CA LYS A 76 -9.87 -10.52 19.34
C LYS A 76 -11.10 -9.80 18.83
N PRO A 77 -11.34 -8.54 19.23
CA PRO A 77 -12.33 -7.71 18.57
C PRO A 77 -11.92 -7.49 17.11
N MET A 78 -12.88 -7.62 16.22
CA MET A 78 -12.70 -7.47 14.77
C MET A 78 -13.84 -6.64 14.21
N CYS A 79 -13.56 -5.84 13.20
CA CYS A 79 -14.61 -5.23 12.39
C CYS A 79 -15.46 -6.31 11.71
N PRO A 80 -16.78 -6.14 11.65
CA PRO A 80 -17.60 -6.95 10.75
C PRO A 80 -17.16 -6.76 9.31
N ASP A 81 -17.62 -7.65 8.45
CA ASP A 81 -17.35 -7.54 7.01
C ASP A 81 -18.05 -6.29 6.46
N SER A 82 -17.36 -5.51 5.65
CA SER A 82 -17.85 -4.31 4.99
C SER A 82 -17.24 -4.15 3.62
N GLU A 83 -17.88 -3.37 2.76
CA GLU A 83 -17.35 -3.04 1.44
C GLU A 83 -15.97 -2.37 1.52
N ALA A 84 -15.77 -1.50 2.51
CA ALA A 84 -14.49 -0.85 2.76
C ALA A 84 -13.35 -1.85 3.03
N LEU A 85 -13.61 -2.87 3.86
CA LEU A 85 -12.64 -3.94 4.12
C LEU A 85 -12.41 -4.82 2.89
N GLU A 86 -13.45 -5.09 2.11
CA GLU A 86 -13.34 -5.89 0.90
C GLU A 86 -12.52 -5.17 -0.17
N LEU A 87 -12.80 -3.88 -0.39
CA LEU A 87 -12.06 -3.05 -1.33
C LEU A 87 -10.58 -2.92 -0.91
N ALA A 88 -10.32 -2.57 0.34
CA ALA A 88 -8.96 -2.49 0.86
C ALA A 88 -8.20 -3.83 0.76
N ALA A 89 -8.88 -4.97 0.92
CA ALA A 89 -8.28 -6.28 0.74
C ALA A 89 -7.94 -6.55 -0.73
N ASP A 90 -8.84 -6.23 -1.66
CA ASP A 90 -8.65 -6.43 -3.09
C ASP A 90 -7.48 -5.57 -3.60
N GLU A 91 -7.44 -4.30 -3.24
CA GLU A 91 -6.36 -3.38 -3.62
C GLU A 91 -5.01 -3.74 -2.99
N SER A 92 -5.01 -4.22 -1.74
CA SER A 92 -3.78 -4.65 -1.08
C SER A 92 -3.13 -5.84 -1.80
N VAL A 93 -3.92 -6.77 -2.31
CA VAL A 93 -3.43 -7.92 -3.08
C VAL A 93 -2.88 -7.48 -4.43
N ILE A 94 -3.54 -6.53 -5.12
CA ILE A 94 -3.07 -5.97 -6.39
C ILE A 94 -1.72 -5.29 -6.21
N LEU A 95 -1.62 -4.36 -5.25
CA LEU A 95 -0.36 -3.64 -5.02
C LEU A 95 0.78 -4.55 -4.55
N ALA A 96 0.49 -5.51 -3.66
CA ALA A 96 1.49 -6.46 -3.22
C ALA A 96 2.00 -7.35 -4.36
N TRP A 97 1.12 -7.74 -5.28
CA TRP A 97 1.49 -8.48 -6.48
C TRP A 97 2.43 -7.68 -7.39
N TRP A 98 2.07 -6.44 -7.68
CA TRP A 98 2.88 -5.58 -8.56
C TRP A 98 4.22 -5.23 -7.93
N LYS A 99 4.27 -4.93 -6.61
CA LYS A 99 5.53 -4.74 -5.88
C LYS A 99 6.42 -5.98 -5.94
N LEU A 100 5.85 -7.18 -5.78
CA LEU A 100 6.60 -8.42 -5.88
C LEU A 100 7.17 -8.63 -7.29
N ARG A 101 6.40 -8.27 -8.33
CA ARG A 101 6.83 -8.32 -9.72
C ARG A 101 7.97 -7.35 -10.02
N ASP A 102 7.92 -6.17 -9.43
CA ASP A 102 8.95 -5.16 -9.53
C ASP A 102 10.24 -5.63 -8.87
N SER A 103 10.19 -6.08 -7.63
CA SER A 103 11.36 -6.68 -6.94
C SER A 103 12.00 -7.84 -7.71
N ILE A 104 11.20 -8.67 -8.44
CA ILE A 104 11.72 -9.75 -9.27
C ILE A 104 12.52 -9.23 -10.49
N LYS A 105 12.15 -8.04 -11.01
CA LYS A 105 12.89 -7.42 -12.13
C LYS A 105 14.23 -6.85 -11.66
N ASP A 106 14.24 -6.23 -10.48
CA ASP A 106 15.39 -5.49 -9.95
C ASP A 106 16.46 -6.39 -9.35
N GLU A 107 16.06 -7.57 -8.84
CA GLU A 107 16.98 -8.52 -8.22
C GLU A 107 17.57 -9.50 -9.23
N GLY A 108 18.85 -9.83 -9.05
CA GLY A 108 19.53 -10.88 -9.85
C GLY A 108 18.84 -12.24 -9.71
N PHE A 109 18.98 -13.09 -10.74
CA PHE A 109 18.27 -14.36 -10.92
C PHE A 109 18.16 -15.21 -9.64
N TRP A 110 19.26 -15.39 -8.92
CA TRP A 110 19.33 -16.23 -7.73
C TRP A 110 18.65 -15.61 -6.50
N LYS A 111 18.73 -14.28 -6.33
CA LYS A 111 18.08 -13.56 -5.24
C LYS A 111 16.57 -13.49 -5.43
N ALA A 112 16.12 -13.40 -6.68
CA ALA A 112 14.69 -13.36 -7.04
C ALA A 112 13.97 -14.71 -6.94
N MET A 113 14.65 -15.83 -6.73
CA MET A 113 14.02 -17.17 -6.68
C MET A 113 12.89 -17.31 -5.65
N PRO A 114 13.05 -16.87 -4.38
CA PRO A 114 11.95 -16.94 -3.41
C PRO A 114 10.75 -16.09 -3.83
N ALA A 115 11.00 -14.88 -4.36
CA ALA A 115 9.98 -13.97 -4.85
C ALA A 115 9.21 -14.55 -6.05
N ARG A 116 9.89 -15.24 -6.96
CA ARG A 116 9.27 -15.96 -8.08
C ARG A 116 8.34 -17.08 -7.61
N GLY A 117 8.80 -17.90 -6.65
CA GLY A 117 7.98 -18.94 -6.04
C GLY A 117 6.72 -18.36 -5.37
N LEU A 118 6.88 -17.30 -4.60
CA LEU A 118 5.78 -16.60 -3.96
C LEU A 118 4.82 -15.99 -5.00
N SER A 119 5.33 -15.42 -6.08
CA SER A 119 4.49 -14.85 -7.14
C SER A 119 3.60 -15.91 -7.81
N LEU A 120 4.10 -17.12 -8.01
CA LEU A 120 3.28 -18.23 -8.56
C LEU A 120 2.14 -18.62 -7.61
N LEU A 121 2.43 -18.68 -6.30
CA LEU A 121 1.42 -18.99 -5.28
C LEU A 121 0.34 -17.92 -5.15
N LEU A 122 0.70 -16.65 -5.38
CA LEU A 122 -0.19 -15.51 -5.24
C LEU A 122 -0.95 -15.14 -6.50
N ARG A 123 -0.53 -15.67 -7.65
CA ARG A 123 -1.16 -15.41 -8.95
C ARG A 123 -2.68 -15.63 -8.97
N PRO A 124 -3.23 -16.72 -8.36
CA PRO A 124 -4.68 -16.90 -8.29
C PRO A 124 -5.40 -15.82 -7.49
N SER A 125 -4.79 -15.38 -6.38
CA SER A 125 -5.31 -14.30 -5.53
C SER A 125 -5.33 -12.97 -6.29
N TYR A 126 -4.22 -12.63 -6.94
CA TYR A 126 -4.12 -11.44 -7.79
C TYR A 126 -5.18 -11.45 -8.90
N ARG A 127 -5.34 -12.55 -9.65
CA ARG A 127 -6.34 -12.62 -10.71
C ARG A 127 -7.76 -12.36 -10.20
N LYS A 128 -8.09 -12.88 -9.03
CA LYS A 128 -9.41 -12.61 -8.42
C LYS A 128 -9.58 -11.14 -8.04
N ALA A 129 -8.53 -10.50 -7.52
CA ALA A 129 -8.55 -9.10 -7.15
C ALA A 129 -8.65 -8.19 -8.39
N ALA A 130 -7.84 -8.44 -9.41
CA ALA A 130 -7.84 -7.68 -10.66
C ALA A 130 -9.19 -7.72 -11.41
N VAL A 131 -9.91 -8.85 -11.34
CA VAL A 131 -11.27 -8.94 -11.91
C VAL A 131 -12.27 -8.08 -11.13
N ARG A 132 -12.06 -7.87 -9.83
CA ARG A 132 -12.95 -7.05 -8.97
C ARG A 132 -12.65 -5.56 -9.05
N CYS A 133 -11.37 -5.22 -9.17
CA CYS A 133 -10.88 -3.85 -9.23
C CYS A 133 -10.06 -3.60 -10.51
N PRO A 134 -10.65 -3.77 -11.72
CA PRO A 134 -9.89 -3.71 -12.97
C PRO A 134 -9.34 -2.31 -13.25
N ALA A 135 -10.06 -1.26 -12.89
CA ALA A 135 -9.60 0.13 -13.07
C ALA A 135 -8.39 0.43 -12.19
N PHE A 136 -8.39 -0.03 -10.94
CA PHE A 136 -7.26 0.14 -10.04
C PHE A 136 -6.05 -0.68 -10.49
N ASP A 137 -6.24 -1.93 -10.93
CA ASP A 137 -5.16 -2.76 -11.46
C ASP A 137 -4.49 -2.11 -12.70
N GLN A 138 -5.30 -1.59 -13.63
CA GLN A 138 -4.77 -0.88 -14.80
C GLN A 138 -4.00 0.38 -14.39
N GLN A 139 -4.53 1.16 -13.47
CA GLN A 139 -3.87 2.38 -12.99
C GLN A 139 -2.53 2.08 -12.30
N VAL A 140 -2.45 1.00 -11.51
CA VAL A 140 -1.18 0.54 -10.92
C VAL A 140 -0.17 0.19 -12.00
N GLN A 141 -0.59 -0.55 -13.04
CA GLN A 141 0.27 -0.91 -14.17
C GLN A 141 0.81 0.33 -14.89
N ASP A 142 -0.08 1.25 -15.24
CA ASP A 142 0.27 2.47 -15.98
C ASP A 142 1.24 3.35 -15.18
N SER A 143 0.99 3.50 -13.87
CA SER A 143 1.86 4.26 -12.97
C SER A 143 3.24 3.62 -12.81
N LEU A 144 3.33 2.29 -12.71
CA LEU A 144 4.62 1.60 -12.62
C LEU A 144 5.43 1.72 -13.91
N VAL A 145 4.78 1.64 -15.08
CA VAL A 145 5.45 1.86 -16.38
C VAL A 145 5.97 3.28 -16.49
N GLU A 146 5.20 4.27 -16.07
CA GLU A 146 5.61 5.68 -16.09
C GLU A 146 6.79 5.93 -15.12
N LEU A 147 6.73 5.39 -13.90
CA LEU A 147 7.85 5.46 -12.95
C LEU A 147 9.13 4.83 -13.52
N GLU A 148 9.05 3.64 -14.10
CA GLU A 148 10.19 2.98 -14.75
C GLU A 148 10.80 3.84 -15.88
N GLN A 149 9.98 4.58 -16.63
CA GLN A 149 10.47 5.51 -17.67
C GLN A 149 11.20 6.71 -17.05
N LEU A 150 10.66 7.30 -15.97
CA LEU A 150 11.31 8.40 -15.25
C LEU A 150 12.64 7.98 -14.62
N GLU A 151 12.71 6.78 -14.05
CA GLU A 151 13.92 6.18 -13.50
C GLU A 151 15.00 5.97 -14.58
N ARG A 152 14.63 5.37 -15.72
CA ARG A 152 15.54 5.16 -16.84
C ARG A 152 16.06 6.46 -17.44
N ALA A 153 15.24 7.50 -17.44
CA ALA A 153 15.62 8.83 -17.88
C ALA A 153 16.44 9.60 -16.83
N SER A 154 16.66 9.03 -15.64
CA SER A 154 17.25 9.72 -14.49
C SER A 154 16.62 11.09 -14.25
N CYS A 155 15.28 11.14 -14.29
CA CYS A 155 14.53 12.37 -14.23
C CYS A 155 14.84 13.17 -12.96
N PRO A 156 15.29 14.42 -13.03
CA PRO A 156 15.61 15.22 -11.85
C PRO A 156 14.39 15.88 -11.20
N SER A 157 13.20 15.66 -11.75
CA SER A 157 11.96 16.24 -11.24
C SER A 157 11.35 15.33 -10.17
N MET A 158 11.57 15.66 -8.90
CA MET A 158 10.92 15.00 -7.77
C MET A 158 9.39 15.07 -7.87
N ASP A 159 8.86 16.19 -8.40
CA ASP A 159 7.42 16.39 -8.54
C ASP A 159 6.78 15.42 -9.53
N GLN A 160 7.43 15.12 -10.66
CA GLN A 160 6.89 14.19 -11.65
C GLN A 160 6.82 12.76 -11.11
N SER A 161 7.88 12.30 -10.45
CA SER A 161 7.90 10.97 -9.86
C SER A 161 6.89 10.85 -8.70
N ALA A 162 6.82 11.87 -7.85
CA ALA A 162 5.85 11.92 -6.76
C ALA A 162 4.40 12.00 -7.26
N ASP A 163 4.14 12.74 -8.35
CA ASP A 163 2.82 12.84 -8.98
C ASP A 163 2.35 11.50 -9.54
N THR A 164 3.25 10.77 -10.21
CA THR A 164 2.92 9.45 -10.77
C THR A 164 2.50 8.47 -9.66
N PHE A 165 3.24 8.42 -8.56
CA PHE A 165 2.87 7.59 -7.41
C PHE A 165 1.60 8.10 -6.70
N ALA A 166 1.42 9.41 -6.60
CA ALA A 166 0.23 10.01 -6.00
C ALA A 166 -1.04 9.66 -6.76
N ARG A 167 -1.00 9.68 -8.10
CA ARG A 167 -2.13 9.26 -8.95
C ARG A 167 -2.49 7.79 -8.72
N LEU A 168 -1.51 6.94 -8.47
CA LEU A 168 -1.76 5.53 -8.11
C LEU A 168 -2.60 5.44 -6.82
N LEU A 169 -2.20 6.13 -5.73
CA LEU A 169 -2.96 6.14 -4.49
C LEU A 169 -4.33 6.81 -4.64
N GLN A 170 -4.41 7.86 -5.44
CA GLN A 170 -5.68 8.53 -5.74
C GLN A 170 -6.72 7.57 -6.30
N GLY A 171 -6.29 6.59 -7.10
CA GLY A 171 -7.17 5.57 -7.68
C GLY A 171 -7.84 4.66 -6.66
N ALA A 172 -7.23 4.47 -5.49
CA ALA A 172 -7.80 3.69 -4.39
C ALA A 172 -9.08 4.31 -3.79
N ALA A 173 -9.37 5.59 -4.09
CA ALA A 173 -10.60 6.26 -3.66
C ALA A 173 -11.82 5.92 -4.54
N SER A 174 -11.64 5.21 -5.66
CA SER A 174 -12.70 5.00 -6.65
C SER A 174 -13.62 3.86 -6.27
N LYS A 175 -14.77 4.17 -5.65
CA LYS A 175 -15.91 3.26 -5.53
C LYS A 175 -16.80 3.41 -6.77
N GLU A 176 -16.95 2.38 -7.60
CA GLU A 176 -17.94 2.26 -8.68
C GLU A 176 -18.18 3.55 -9.49
N GLY A 177 -17.13 4.29 -9.86
CA GLY A 177 -17.24 5.52 -10.64
C GLY A 177 -17.68 6.77 -9.87
N LYS A 178 -17.96 6.68 -8.58
CA LYS A 178 -18.15 7.84 -7.69
C LYS A 178 -16.83 8.13 -6.98
N GLN A 179 -16.09 9.08 -7.48
CA GLN A 179 -14.95 9.62 -6.74
C GLN A 179 -15.46 10.56 -5.64
N ASP A 180 -15.20 10.22 -4.39
CA ASP A 180 -15.22 11.22 -3.35
C ASP A 180 -14.04 12.18 -3.58
N ARG A 181 -14.35 13.41 -3.99
CA ARG A 181 -13.35 14.43 -4.33
C ARG A 181 -12.40 14.72 -3.17
N VAL A 182 -12.92 14.70 -1.94
CA VAL A 182 -12.11 15.00 -0.74
C VAL A 182 -11.16 13.85 -0.47
N LEU A 183 -11.64 12.60 -0.51
CA LEU A 183 -10.84 11.41 -0.30
C LEU A 183 -9.79 11.25 -1.40
N SER A 184 -10.18 11.45 -2.65
CA SER A 184 -9.29 11.43 -3.80
C SER A 184 -8.14 12.43 -3.65
N GLN A 185 -8.44 13.68 -3.23
CA GLN A 185 -7.42 14.69 -3.01
C GLN A 185 -6.52 14.36 -1.81
N LEU A 186 -7.11 13.82 -0.74
CA LEU A 186 -6.34 13.39 0.44
C LEU A 186 -5.35 12.28 0.08
N LEU A 187 -5.80 11.25 -0.63
CA LEU A 187 -4.94 10.13 -1.05
C LEU A 187 -3.86 10.58 -2.04
N TYR A 188 -4.18 11.54 -2.93
CA TYR A 188 -3.19 12.13 -3.82
C TYR A 188 -2.07 12.83 -3.03
N GLN A 189 -2.40 13.71 -2.08
CA GLN A 189 -1.39 14.40 -1.28
C GLN A 189 -0.61 13.44 -0.36
N LEU A 190 -1.28 12.45 0.19
CA LEU A 190 -0.65 11.40 0.99
C LEU A 190 0.34 10.59 0.13
N GLY A 191 -0.02 10.26 -1.10
CA GLY A 191 0.86 9.55 -2.04
C GLY A 191 2.13 10.35 -2.36
N ARG A 192 2.00 11.65 -2.64
CA ARG A 192 3.16 12.53 -2.84
C ARG A 192 4.09 12.51 -1.62
N TRP A 193 3.51 12.67 -0.43
CA TRP A 193 4.27 12.70 0.80
C TRP A 193 5.00 11.35 1.05
N ILE A 194 4.30 10.22 0.91
CA ILE A 194 4.89 8.89 1.09
C ILE A 194 6.06 8.69 0.13
N TYR A 195 5.89 9.01 -1.15
CA TYR A 195 6.95 8.85 -2.15
C TYR A 195 8.20 9.66 -1.82
N LEU A 196 8.04 10.93 -1.42
CA LEU A 196 9.16 11.81 -1.12
C LEU A 196 9.88 11.42 0.18
N VAL A 197 9.14 10.97 1.20
CA VAL A 197 9.74 10.47 2.45
C VAL A 197 10.50 9.17 2.20
N ASP A 198 9.92 8.23 1.44
CA ASP A 198 10.56 6.97 1.05
C ASP A 198 11.88 7.24 0.29
N ALA A 199 11.82 8.14 -0.70
CA ALA A 199 13.00 8.51 -1.48
C ALA A 199 14.12 9.13 -0.61
N ARG A 200 13.75 9.89 0.43
CA ARG A 200 14.72 10.43 1.39
C ARG A 200 15.29 9.35 2.29
N ASP A 201 14.43 8.49 2.84
CA ASP A 201 14.85 7.41 3.75
C ASP A 201 15.76 6.41 3.05
N ASP A 202 15.47 6.09 1.78
CA ASP A 202 16.23 5.12 0.97
C ASP A 202 17.48 5.72 0.30
N MET A 203 17.74 7.02 0.44
CA MET A 203 18.80 7.74 -0.30
C MET A 203 20.18 7.12 -0.14
N GLU A 204 20.59 6.73 1.07
CA GLU A 204 21.90 6.10 1.33
C GLU A 204 22.00 4.70 0.72
N GLU A 205 20.93 3.91 0.81
CA GLU A 205 20.88 2.57 0.26
C GLU A 205 20.88 2.60 -1.27
N ASP A 206 20.10 3.50 -1.89
CA ASP A 206 20.02 3.67 -3.33
C ASP A 206 21.35 4.14 -3.91
N ARG A 207 22.04 5.07 -3.21
CA ARG A 207 23.38 5.52 -3.58
C ARG A 207 24.38 4.37 -3.59
N ALA A 208 24.38 3.56 -2.51
CA ALA A 208 25.31 2.44 -2.40
C ALA A 208 25.04 1.35 -3.44
N ALA A 209 23.77 1.17 -3.84
CA ALA A 209 23.36 0.19 -4.84
C ALA A 209 23.40 0.73 -6.29
N GLY A 210 23.67 2.02 -6.49
CA GLY A 210 23.60 2.67 -7.80
C GLY A 210 22.19 2.69 -8.41
N ARG A 211 21.16 2.69 -7.56
CA ARG A 211 19.76 2.79 -7.99
C ARG A 211 19.35 4.25 -8.17
N TYR A 212 18.35 4.46 -9.02
CA TYR A 212 17.75 5.78 -9.17
C TYR A 212 17.09 6.22 -7.86
N ASN A 213 17.33 7.49 -7.53
CA ASN A 213 16.63 8.17 -6.44
C ASN A 213 16.37 9.63 -6.87
N PRO A 214 15.14 10.13 -6.83
CA PRO A 214 14.80 11.46 -7.35
C PRO A 214 15.48 12.60 -6.57
N VAL A 215 15.79 12.38 -5.28
CA VAL A 215 16.53 13.35 -4.46
C VAL A 215 17.98 13.44 -4.94
N ILE A 216 18.62 12.30 -5.16
CA ILE A 216 20.00 12.23 -5.70
C ILE A 216 20.06 12.81 -7.12
N ALA A 217 19.07 12.50 -7.97
CA ALA A 217 19.00 13.00 -9.33
C ALA A 217 18.87 14.53 -9.39
N ARG A 218 18.18 15.14 -8.43
CA ARG A 218 17.97 16.59 -8.35
C ARG A 218 19.13 17.33 -7.71
N PHE A 219 19.63 16.86 -6.57
CA PHE A 219 20.57 17.59 -5.72
C PHE A 219 22.00 17.02 -5.78
N GLY A 220 22.22 15.95 -6.53
CA GLY A 220 23.51 15.26 -6.61
C GLY A 220 23.75 14.27 -5.46
N PRO A 221 24.88 13.56 -5.49
CA PRO A 221 25.16 12.47 -4.54
C PRO A 221 25.28 12.91 -3.07
N GLN A 222 25.47 14.18 -2.78
CA GLN A 222 25.60 14.68 -1.41
C GLN A 222 24.29 15.16 -0.83
N GLY A 223 23.24 15.31 -1.64
CA GLY A 223 21.90 15.75 -1.31
C GLY A 223 21.89 16.69 -0.10
N ASP A 224 21.93 17.99 -0.30
CA ASP A 224 22.06 18.96 0.79
C ASP A 224 20.88 18.83 1.76
N ASP A 225 21.16 18.45 3.01
CA ASP A 225 20.19 18.42 4.12
C ASP A 225 19.50 19.79 4.33
N GLU A 226 20.14 20.90 3.93
CA GLU A 226 19.57 22.24 3.98
C GLU A 226 18.46 22.47 2.97
N ASN A 227 18.46 21.77 1.82
CA ASN A 227 17.42 21.91 0.78
C ASN A 227 16.21 20.96 0.97
N LEU A 228 16.26 20.08 1.97
CA LEU A 228 15.21 19.12 2.29
C LEU A 228 14.39 19.50 3.55
N ARG A 229 14.70 20.66 4.16
CA ARG A 229 13.95 21.26 5.26
C ARG A 229 12.98 22.29 4.71
#